data_162feb0ce59107cc59a7e6642bd3146c
#
_entry.id   162feb0ce59107cc59a7e6642bd3146c
#
_cell.length_a   1.000
_cell.length_b   1.000
_cell.length_c   1.000
_cell.angle_alpha   90.00
_cell.angle_beta   90.00
_cell.angle_gamma   90.00
#
_symmetry.space_group_name_H-M   'P 1'
#
loop_
_entity.id
_entity.type
_entity.pdbx_description
1 polymer ?
#
loop_
_entity_poly.entity_id
_entity_poly.type
_entity_poly.pdbx_seq_one_letter_code
_entity_poly.pdbx_strand_id
1 'polypeptide(L)'
;MRNEIKFKGSYGQLRKIINAQSAQRTFPNRTINSLYFDTASLNDYHDSEEGTVPRKKMRLRWYGANRFEGVMKGTLETKKTLSNHREKTSVSIKGVTQKEILNLVNKLRGKKLIPVVVVTYQRQYFQNQKRHRFTLDSKIVY
;
A
#
# COMPACT_ATOMS: atom_id res chain seq x y z
N MET A 1 5.39 7.40 19.02
CA MET A 1 4.50 7.84 17.91
C MET A 1 5.31 7.90 16.62
N ARG A 2 4.83 7.33 15.53
CA ARG A 2 5.50 7.40 14.24
C ARG A 2 4.92 8.57 13.44
N ASN A 3 5.73 9.58 13.20
CA ASN A 3 5.35 10.69 12.32
C ASN A 3 5.83 10.39 10.91
N GLU A 4 4.94 10.55 9.94
CA GLU A 4 5.23 10.38 8.52
C GLU A 4 4.88 11.67 7.78
N ILE A 5 5.85 12.21 7.05
CA ILE A 5 5.67 13.38 6.19
C ILE A 5 5.80 12.92 4.75
N LYS A 6 4.87 13.32 3.90
CA LYS A 6 4.84 12.96 2.48
C LYS A 6 5.12 14.16 1.60
N PHE A 7 6.02 13.97 0.64
CA PHE A 7 6.35 14.94 -0.38
C PHE A 7 5.98 14.40 -1.76
N LYS A 8 5.58 15.29 -2.63
CA LYS A 8 5.36 15.01 -4.05
C LYS A 8 6.26 15.93 -4.89
N GLY A 9 6.79 15.42 -5.97
CA GLY A 9 7.63 16.18 -6.88
C GLY A 9 8.24 15.30 -7.95
N SER A 10 9.10 15.89 -8.79
CA SER A 10 9.88 15.12 -9.75
C SER A 10 10.89 14.22 -9.02
N TYR A 11 11.32 13.16 -9.69
CA TYR A 11 12.34 12.25 -9.13
C TYR A 11 13.59 13.02 -8.70
N GLY A 12 14.07 13.95 -9.54
CA GLY A 12 15.26 14.76 -9.24
C GLY A 12 15.08 15.65 -8.01
N GLN A 13 13.93 16.29 -7.87
CA GLN A 13 13.62 17.13 -6.68
C GLN A 13 13.59 16.29 -5.41
N LEU A 14 12.92 15.15 -5.42
CA LEU A 14 12.83 14.26 -4.26
C LEU A 14 14.20 13.66 -3.92
N ARG A 15 15.00 13.31 -4.91
CA ARG A 15 16.39 12.85 -4.69
C ARG A 15 17.25 13.92 -4.02
N LYS A 16 17.11 15.17 -4.42
CA LYS A 16 17.83 16.30 -3.76
C LYS A 16 17.46 16.44 -2.29
N ILE A 17 16.19 16.27 -1.95
CA ILE A 17 15.73 16.30 -0.55
C ILE A 17 16.39 15.18 0.25
N ILE A 18 16.41 13.96 -0.25
CA ILE A 18 17.03 12.81 0.42
C ILE A 18 18.54 13.02 0.58
N ASN A 19 19.22 13.51 -0.45
CA ASN A 19 20.66 13.79 -0.42
C ASN A 19 20.99 14.89 0.61
N ALA A 20 20.16 15.91 0.71
CA ALA A 20 20.32 16.97 1.71
C ALA A 20 20.22 16.46 3.15
N GLN A 21 19.57 15.33 3.39
CA GLN A 21 19.50 14.67 4.69
C GLN A 21 20.68 13.74 4.97
N SER A 22 21.66 13.67 4.07
CA SER A 22 22.81 12.75 4.14
C SER A 22 22.36 11.29 4.32
N ALA A 23 21.24 10.93 3.70
CA ALA A 23 20.68 9.60 3.81
C ALA A 23 21.31 8.64 2.78
N GLN A 24 21.64 7.44 3.24
CA GLN A 24 22.25 6.39 2.42
C GLN A 24 21.26 5.25 2.18
N ARG A 25 21.44 4.51 1.09
CA ARG A 25 20.64 3.34 0.77
C ARG A 25 20.83 2.26 1.82
N THR A 26 19.71 1.66 2.23
CA THR A 26 19.71 0.62 3.27
C THR A 26 19.37 -0.77 2.73
N PHE A 27 18.45 -0.85 1.78
CA PHE A 27 17.97 -2.10 1.21
C PHE A 27 17.94 -2.03 -0.32
N PRO A 28 17.98 -3.19 -1.02
CA PRO A 28 17.74 -3.23 -2.44
C PRO A 28 16.37 -2.63 -2.80
N ASN A 29 16.27 -2.10 -4.03
CA ASN A 29 15.00 -1.62 -4.55
C ASN A 29 13.99 -2.76 -4.62
N ARG A 30 12.72 -2.44 -4.38
CA ARG A 30 11.63 -3.39 -4.53
C ARG A 30 10.59 -2.86 -5.50
N THR A 31 10.08 -3.75 -6.33
CA THR A 31 8.82 -3.53 -7.04
C THR A 31 7.70 -3.93 -6.11
N ILE A 32 6.81 -2.98 -5.82
CA ILE A 32 5.67 -3.17 -4.92
C ILE A 32 4.41 -3.12 -5.76
N ASN A 33 3.56 -4.14 -5.60
CA ASN A 33 2.24 -4.22 -6.21
C ASN A 33 1.20 -4.17 -5.11
N SER A 34 0.16 -3.39 -5.31
CA SER A 34 -0.98 -3.28 -4.40
C SER A 34 -2.27 -3.38 -5.20
N LEU A 35 -3.00 -4.47 -5.00
CA LEU A 35 -4.34 -4.65 -5.54
C LEU A 35 -5.35 -4.16 -4.52
N TYR A 36 -6.11 -3.13 -4.88
CA TYR A 36 -7.17 -2.60 -4.04
C TYR A 36 -8.50 -3.28 -4.32
N PHE A 37 -9.23 -3.56 -3.25
CA PHE A 37 -10.57 -4.11 -3.29
C PHE A 37 -11.59 -3.05 -2.87
N ASP A 38 -12.73 -3.03 -3.53
CA ASP A 38 -13.82 -2.12 -3.23
C ASP A 38 -15.17 -2.74 -3.65
N THR A 39 -16.25 -2.10 -3.28
CA THR A 39 -17.56 -2.43 -3.85
C THR A 39 -17.63 -2.03 -5.32
N ALA A 40 -18.58 -2.60 -6.06
CA ALA A 40 -18.79 -2.22 -7.46
C ALA A 40 -19.07 -0.73 -7.65
N SER A 41 -19.67 -0.07 -6.66
CA SER A 41 -19.93 1.38 -6.64
C SER A 41 -18.80 2.22 -6.05
N LEU A 42 -17.64 1.62 -5.73
CA LEU A 42 -16.46 2.30 -5.20
C LEU A 42 -16.72 3.07 -3.89
N ASN A 43 -17.44 2.45 -2.96
CA ASN A 43 -17.82 3.10 -1.71
C ASN A 43 -16.61 3.49 -0.84
N ASP A 44 -15.61 2.62 -0.73
CA ASP A 44 -14.40 2.91 0.06
C ASP A 44 -13.60 4.08 -0.56
N TYR A 45 -13.56 4.15 -1.89
CA TYR A 45 -12.94 5.26 -2.62
C TYR A 45 -13.68 6.58 -2.34
N HIS A 46 -15.00 6.59 -2.48
CA HIS A 46 -15.82 7.79 -2.24
C HIS A 46 -15.72 8.25 -0.78
N ASP A 47 -15.81 7.34 0.18
CA ASP A 47 -15.62 7.67 1.61
C ASP A 47 -14.26 8.32 1.87
N SER A 48 -13.22 7.88 1.15
CA SER A 48 -11.88 8.46 1.27
C SER A 48 -11.79 9.85 0.67
N GLU A 49 -12.40 10.08 -0.50
CA GLU A 49 -12.42 11.40 -1.16
C GLU A 49 -13.22 12.43 -0.34
N GLU A 50 -14.34 12.02 0.22
CA GLU A 50 -15.20 12.88 1.04
C GLU A 50 -14.69 13.07 2.46
N GLY A 51 -13.68 12.31 2.89
CA GLY A 51 -13.16 12.35 4.24
C GLY A 51 -14.07 11.75 5.30
N THR A 52 -15.07 10.97 4.87
CA THR A 52 -16.02 10.28 5.77
C THR A 52 -15.30 9.36 6.75
N VAL A 53 -15.75 9.30 7.99
CA VAL A 53 -15.26 8.39 9.02
C VAL A 53 -16.44 7.70 9.70
N PRO A 54 -16.32 6.41 10.10
CA PRO A 54 -15.20 5.52 9.82
C PRO A 54 -15.10 5.14 8.34
N ARG A 55 -13.89 5.01 7.83
CA ARG A 55 -13.66 4.51 6.47
C ARG A 55 -12.61 3.42 6.46
N LYS A 56 -12.69 2.54 5.48
CA LYS A 56 -11.76 1.41 5.32
C LYS A 56 -11.13 1.42 3.94
N LYS A 57 -9.91 0.90 3.85
CA LYS A 57 -9.24 0.54 2.59
C LYS A 57 -8.64 -0.83 2.75
N MET A 58 -8.86 -1.69 1.78
CA MET A 58 -8.33 -3.04 1.77
C MET A 58 -7.49 -3.28 0.53
N ARG A 59 -6.32 -3.87 0.71
CA ARG A 59 -5.42 -4.21 -0.40
C ARG A 59 -4.67 -5.51 -0.15
N LEU A 60 -4.37 -6.20 -1.24
CA LEU A 60 -3.35 -7.24 -1.27
C LEU A 60 -2.06 -6.65 -1.78
N ARG A 61 -0.97 -6.79 -1.01
CA ARG A 61 0.36 -6.33 -1.39
C ARG A 61 1.28 -7.50 -1.63
N TRP A 62 2.02 -7.47 -2.74
CA TRP A 62 3.11 -8.41 -3.00
C TRP A 62 4.28 -7.73 -3.70
N TYR A 63 5.42 -8.40 -3.72
CA TYR A 63 6.64 -7.91 -4.32
C TYR A 63 6.97 -8.66 -5.61
N GLY A 64 7.66 -7.99 -6.54
CA GLY A 64 8.12 -8.60 -7.78
C GLY A 64 7.15 -8.42 -8.95
N ALA A 65 6.91 -9.49 -9.72
CA ALA A 65 6.06 -9.42 -10.91
C ALA A 65 4.64 -8.94 -10.62
N ASN A 66 4.13 -8.06 -11.48
CA ASN A 66 2.76 -7.55 -11.37
C ASN A 66 1.78 -8.57 -11.97
N ARG A 67 1.55 -9.66 -11.23
CA ARG A 67 0.61 -10.71 -11.62
C ARG A 67 -0.29 -11.06 -10.44
N PHE A 68 -1.58 -10.94 -10.64
CA PHE A 68 -2.61 -11.44 -9.74
C PHE A 68 -3.27 -12.65 -10.38
N GLU A 69 -2.55 -13.76 -10.39
CA GLU A 69 -3.00 -15.03 -10.99
C GLU A 69 -2.36 -16.22 -10.28
N GLY A 70 -3.02 -17.38 -10.39
CA GLY A 70 -2.49 -18.61 -9.80
C GLY A 70 -2.42 -18.58 -8.28
N VAL A 71 -1.33 -19.12 -7.73
CA VAL A 71 -1.09 -19.17 -6.29
C VAL A 71 -0.31 -17.95 -5.85
N MET A 72 -0.85 -17.23 -4.88
CA MET A 72 -0.30 -15.95 -4.42
C MET A 72 0.47 -16.06 -3.11
N LYS A 73 1.46 -15.18 -2.98
CA LYS A 73 2.16 -14.89 -1.73
C LYS A 73 2.18 -13.39 -1.53
N GLY A 74 1.74 -12.93 -0.38
CA GLY A 74 1.71 -11.50 -0.09
C GLY A 74 1.12 -11.19 1.28
N THR A 75 0.65 -9.97 1.45
CA THR A 75 0.02 -9.51 2.68
C THR A 75 -1.30 -8.83 2.36
N LEU A 76 -2.38 -9.33 2.93
CA LEU A 76 -3.69 -8.67 2.88
C LEU A 76 -3.76 -7.67 4.00
N GLU A 77 -3.90 -6.40 3.66
CA GLU A 77 -3.89 -5.29 4.60
C GLU A 77 -5.24 -4.56 4.60
N THR A 78 -5.77 -4.31 5.79
CA THR A 78 -6.92 -3.42 5.97
C THR A 78 -6.50 -2.21 6.79
N LYS A 79 -6.75 -1.03 6.29
CA LYS A 79 -6.58 0.23 7.01
C LYS A 79 -7.94 0.83 7.31
N LYS A 80 -8.21 1.04 8.60
CA LYS A 80 -9.43 1.70 9.07
C LYS A 80 -9.06 3.07 9.63
N THR A 81 -9.74 4.09 9.21
CA THR A 81 -9.59 5.45 9.73
C THR A 81 -10.83 5.79 10.55
N LEU A 82 -10.62 6.10 11.81
CA LEU A 82 -11.61 6.56 12.76
C LEU A 82 -11.45 8.07 12.98
N SER A 83 -12.34 8.70 13.73
CA SER A 83 -12.28 10.15 13.97
C SER A 83 -10.99 10.58 14.67
N ASN A 84 -10.46 9.78 15.56
CA ASN A 84 -9.32 10.12 16.42
C ASN A 84 -8.07 9.26 16.21
N HIS A 85 -8.17 8.14 15.51
CA HIS A 85 -7.02 7.26 15.28
C HIS A 85 -7.16 6.40 14.02
N ARG A 86 -6.09 5.69 13.70
CA ARG A 86 -6.02 4.76 12.56
C ARG A 86 -5.63 3.38 13.05
N GLU A 87 -6.32 2.38 12.54
CA GLU A 87 -6.03 0.98 12.77
C GLU A 87 -5.53 0.33 11.49
N LYS A 88 -4.59 -0.57 11.62
CA LYS A 88 -4.09 -1.40 10.51
C LYS A 88 -4.07 -2.84 10.95
N THR A 89 -4.72 -3.70 10.17
CA THR A 89 -4.63 -5.15 10.31
C THR A 89 -3.95 -5.75 9.09
N SER A 90 -3.21 -6.84 9.29
CA SER A 90 -2.47 -7.52 8.23
C SER A 90 -2.61 -9.02 8.38
N VAL A 91 -2.88 -9.71 7.27
CA VAL A 91 -2.92 -11.17 7.19
C VAL A 91 -1.91 -11.64 6.16
N SER A 92 -1.00 -12.52 6.56
CA SER A 92 -0.03 -13.12 5.65
C SER A 92 -0.73 -14.12 4.72
N ILE A 93 -0.52 -13.99 3.42
CA ILE A 93 -1.06 -14.86 2.38
C ILE A 93 0.09 -15.68 1.79
N LYS A 94 -0.06 -16.99 1.77
CA LYS A 94 0.92 -17.90 1.16
C LYS A 94 0.23 -19.14 0.61
N GLY A 95 0.48 -19.44 -0.65
CA GLY A 95 -0.08 -20.63 -1.28
C GLY A 95 -1.60 -20.58 -1.48
N VAL A 96 -2.16 -19.40 -1.71
CA VAL A 96 -3.62 -19.17 -1.77
C VAL A 96 -4.00 -18.74 -3.18
N THR A 97 -5.10 -19.29 -3.70
CA THR A 97 -5.62 -18.94 -5.03
C THR A 97 -6.36 -17.60 -5.00
N GLN A 98 -6.57 -17.00 -6.17
CA GLN A 98 -7.38 -15.78 -6.31
C GLN A 98 -8.77 -15.94 -5.69
N LYS A 99 -9.43 -17.07 -5.95
CA LYS A 99 -10.78 -17.34 -5.42
C LYS A 99 -10.79 -17.37 -3.89
N GLU A 100 -9.80 -18.00 -3.28
CA GLU A 100 -9.66 -18.07 -1.83
C GLU A 100 -9.39 -16.67 -1.23
N ILE A 101 -8.58 -15.84 -1.92
CA ILE A 101 -8.34 -14.46 -1.51
C ILE A 101 -9.63 -13.63 -1.55
N LEU A 102 -10.39 -13.73 -2.62
CA LEU A 102 -11.67 -13.01 -2.75
C LEU A 102 -12.67 -13.44 -1.68
N ASN A 103 -12.75 -14.75 -1.39
CA ASN A 103 -13.59 -15.26 -0.31
C ASN A 103 -13.17 -14.71 1.05
N LEU A 104 -11.86 -14.67 1.32
CA LEU A 104 -11.32 -14.11 2.57
C LEU A 104 -11.60 -12.61 2.68
N VAL A 105 -11.40 -11.85 1.62
CA VAL A 105 -11.71 -10.41 1.56
C VAL A 105 -13.17 -10.16 1.88
N ASN A 106 -14.08 -10.88 1.25
CA ASN A 106 -15.53 -10.75 1.48
C ASN A 106 -15.91 -11.12 2.91
N LYS A 107 -15.32 -12.17 3.46
CA LYS A 107 -15.54 -12.58 4.86
C LYS A 107 -15.07 -11.51 5.84
N LEU A 108 -13.86 -10.98 5.66
CA LEU A 108 -13.28 -9.97 6.56
C LEU A 108 -14.04 -8.63 6.51
N ARG A 109 -14.60 -8.28 5.36
CA ARG A 109 -15.35 -7.03 5.18
C ARG A 109 -16.84 -7.18 5.46
N GLY A 110 -17.37 -8.43 5.49
CA GLY A 110 -18.80 -8.70 5.68
C GLY A 110 -19.68 -8.24 4.51
N LYS A 111 -19.10 -8.05 3.33
CA LYS A 111 -19.78 -7.65 2.10
C LYS A 111 -18.98 -8.05 0.88
N LYS A 112 -19.63 -8.05 -0.29
CA LYS A 112 -18.97 -8.36 -1.56
C LYS A 112 -18.06 -7.22 -1.99
N LEU A 113 -16.77 -7.51 -2.11
CA LEU A 113 -15.77 -6.66 -2.72
C LEU A 113 -15.22 -7.32 -3.99
N ILE A 114 -14.76 -6.49 -4.90
CA ILE A 114 -14.09 -6.89 -6.14
C ILE A 114 -12.73 -6.24 -6.26
N PRO A 115 -11.77 -6.82 -6.98
CA PRO A 115 -10.54 -6.14 -7.32
C PRO A 115 -10.82 -4.98 -8.28
N VAL A 116 -10.30 -3.78 -7.99
CA VAL A 116 -10.62 -2.58 -8.77
C VAL A 116 -9.41 -1.96 -9.44
N VAL A 117 -8.24 -1.96 -8.81
CA VAL A 117 -7.03 -1.39 -9.40
C VAL A 117 -5.78 -2.00 -8.80
N VAL A 118 -4.77 -2.23 -9.65
CA VAL A 118 -3.41 -2.58 -9.21
C VAL A 118 -2.55 -1.34 -9.36
N VAL A 119 -1.90 -0.94 -8.27
CA VAL A 119 -0.88 0.11 -8.28
C VAL A 119 0.48 -0.53 -8.14
N THR A 120 1.34 -0.33 -9.11
CA THR A 120 2.72 -0.84 -9.14
C THR A 120 3.70 0.32 -9.08
N TYR A 121 4.73 0.21 -8.27
CA TYR A 121 5.79 1.21 -8.19
C TYR A 121 7.08 0.60 -7.70
N GLN A 122 8.19 1.31 -7.95
CA GLN A 122 9.50 0.96 -7.41
C GLN A 122 9.77 1.78 -6.16
N ARG A 123 10.22 1.11 -5.10
CA ARG A 123 10.57 1.74 -3.83
C ARG A 123 12.06 1.62 -3.55
N GLN A 124 12.68 2.74 -3.28
CA GLN A 124 14.04 2.86 -2.77
C GLN A 124 14.00 3.19 -1.28
N TYR A 125 14.95 2.66 -0.52
CA TYR A 125 15.01 2.82 0.93
C TYR A 125 16.29 3.52 1.34
N PHE A 126 16.16 4.50 2.23
CA PHE A 126 17.28 5.29 2.72
C PHE A 126 17.15 5.51 4.23
N GLN A 127 18.30 5.72 4.87
CA GLN A 127 18.37 6.10 6.28
C GLN A 127 19.55 7.04 6.50
N ASN A 128 19.38 8.05 7.35
CA ASN A 128 20.47 8.91 7.77
C ASN A 128 21.07 8.46 9.10
N GLN A 129 22.14 9.13 9.56
CA GLN A 129 22.82 8.81 10.83
C GLN A 129 21.92 9.00 12.05
N LYS A 130 20.93 9.89 11.98
CA LYS A 130 19.91 10.09 13.03
C LYS A 130 18.83 9.01 13.02
N ARG A 131 18.98 7.97 12.21
CA ARG A 131 18.01 6.87 12.02
C ARG A 131 16.66 7.29 11.44
N HIS A 132 16.56 8.47 10.83
CA HIS A 132 15.39 8.83 10.06
C HIS A 132 15.34 8.00 8.79
N ARG A 133 14.18 7.44 8.51
CA ARG A 133 13.95 6.57 7.34
C ARG A 133 13.25 7.37 6.24
N PHE A 134 13.72 7.18 5.01
CA PHE A 134 13.13 7.78 3.83
C PHE A 134 12.81 6.68 2.83
N THR A 135 11.69 6.79 2.17
CA THR A 135 11.34 5.96 1.02
C THR A 135 11.06 6.84 -0.18
N LEU A 136 11.57 6.44 -1.34
CA LEU A 136 11.30 7.13 -2.60
C LEU A 136 10.56 6.16 -3.52
N ASP A 137 9.31 6.49 -3.81
CA ASP A 137 8.46 5.75 -4.72
C ASP A 137 8.51 6.42 -6.10
N SER A 138 8.80 5.65 -7.11
CA SER A 138 8.92 6.09 -8.50
C SER A 138 8.32 5.08 -9.46
N LYS A 139 8.19 5.46 -10.73
CA LYS A 139 7.62 4.63 -11.80
C LYS A 139 6.25 4.08 -11.41
N ILE A 140 5.39 4.95 -10.91
CA ILE A 140 4.04 4.59 -10.44
C ILE A 140 3.16 4.35 -11.65
N VAL A 141 2.53 3.17 -11.70
CA VAL A 141 1.61 2.73 -12.75
C VAL A 141 0.32 2.23 -12.09
N TYR A 142 -0.81 2.54 -12.73
CA TYR A 142 -2.15 2.15 -12.29
C TYR A 142 -2.76 1.12 -13.23
#